data_f58cc81f6067aeb8753cae2ba6496580
#
_entry.id   f58cc81f6067aeb8753cae2ba6496580
#
_cell.length_a   1.000
_cell.length_b   1.000
_cell.length_c   1.000
_cell.angle_alpha   90.00
_cell.angle_beta   90.00
_cell.angle_gamma   90.00
#
_symmetry.space_group_name_H-M   'P 1'
#
loop_
_entity.id
_entity.type
_entity.pdbx_description
1 polymer ?
#
loop_
_entity_poly.entity_id
_entity_poly.type
_entity_poly.pdbx_seq_one_letter_code
_entity_poly.pdbx_strand_id
1 'polypeptide(L)'
;RAQKLQKRAARDGFDWADVSGPESKVSEEILELRAASLDKLEEEAGDFLFAAVNLVRAYGVDAETALRRGNAKFERRYRAMEV
;
A
#
# COMPACT_ATOMS: atom_id res chain seq x y z
N ARG A 1 10.73 -0.47 -0.59
CA ARG A 1 11.29 -0.38 0.76
C ARG A 1 10.32 -0.83 1.84
N ALA A 2 9.09 -0.35 1.78
CA ALA A 2 8.08 -0.76 2.75
C ALA A 2 7.88 -2.27 2.74
N GLN A 3 7.87 -2.87 1.56
CA GLN A 3 7.68 -4.31 1.42
C GLN A 3 8.81 -5.10 2.05
N LYS A 4 10.05 -4.63 1.94
CA LYS A 4 11.19 -5.31 2.56
C LYS A 4 11.09 -5.28 4.08
N LEU A 5 10.67 -4.16 4.64
CA LEU A 5 10.48 -4.03 6.09
C LEU A 5 9.36 -4.95 6.57
N GLN A 6 8.28 -5.05 5.81
CA GLN A 6 7.16 -5.91 6.15
C GLN A 6 7.54 -7.39 6.07
N LYS A 7 8.33 -7.78 5.07
CA LYS A 7 8.81 -9.15 4.95
C LYS A 7 9.70 -9.53 6.14
N ARG A 8 10.51 -8.59 6.59
CA ARG A 8 11.36 -8.81 7.76
C ARG A 8 10.51 -9.01 9.01
N ALA A 9 9.49 -8.17 9.20
CA ALA A 9 8.58 -8.29 10.33
C ALA A 9 7.84 -9.63 10.30
N ALA A 10 7.42 -10.08 9.12
CA ALA A 10 6.74 -11.36 8.98
C ALA A 10 7.64 -12.53 9.42
N ARG A 11 8.93 -12.47 9.08
CA ARG A 11 9.88 -13.51 9.52
C ARG A 11 10.05 -13.53 11.03
N ASP A 12 9.81 -12.39 11.68
CA ASP A 12 9.90 -12.26 13.13
C ASP A 12 8.57 -12.56 13.83
N GLY A 13 7.58 -13.10 13.11
CA GLY A 13 6.32 -13.52 13.70
C GLY A 13 5.23 -12.46 13.69
N PHE A 14 5.39 -11.41 12.93
CA PHE A 14 4.41 -10.32 12.82
C PHE A 14 3.58 -10.39 11.53
N ASP A 15 3.48 -11.57 10.94
CA ASP A 15 2.69 -11.74 9.73
C ASP A 15 1.22 -11.98 10.06
N TRP A 16 0.37 -11.81 9.04
CA TRP A 16 -1.07 -12.01 9.17
C TRP A 16 -1.43 -13.44 8.79
N ALA A 17 -2.43 -14.01 9.49
CA ALA A 17 -2.89 -15.37 9.21
C ALA A 17 -3.58 -15.48 7.85
N ASP A 18 -4.27 -14.41 7.43
CA ASP A 18 -4.96 -14.34 6.13
C ASP A 18 -5.07 -12.87 5.71
N VAL A 19 -5.79 -12.61 4.61
CA VAL A 19 -5.89 -11.24 4.08
C VAL A 19 -6.87 -10.35 4.84
N SER A 20 -7.69 -10.91 5.73
CA SER A 20 -8.69 -10.10 6.43
C SER A 20 -8.07 -9.08 7.38
N GLY A 21 -6.96 -9.44 8.02
CA GLY A 21 -6.23 -8.51 8.89
C GLY A 21 -5.69 -7.32 8.13
N PRO A 22 -4.90 -7.55 7.05
CA PRO A 22 -4.42 -6.45 6.22
C PRO A 22 -5.53 -5.61 5.60
N GLU A 23 -6.65 -6.23 5.19
CA GLU A 23 -7.80 -5.48 4.67
C GLU A 23 -8.40 -4.55 5.72
N SER A 24 -8.59 -5.05 6.92
CA SER A 24 -9.12 -4.25 8.02
C SER A 24 -8.21 -3.08 8.34
N LYS A 25 -6.90 -3.30 8.27
CA LYS A 25 -5.92 -2.24 8.53
C LYS A 25 -6.01 -1.13 7.48
N VAL A 26 -6.16 -1.50 6.20
CA VAL A 26 -6.33 -0.51 5.13
C VAL A 26 -7.59 0.32 5.39
N SER A 27 -8.70 -0.33 5.74
CA SER A 27 -9.94 0.37 6.04
C SER A 27 -9.78 1.34 7.21
N GLU A 28 -9.08 0.91 8.26
CA GLU A 28 -8.78 1.75 9.41
C GLU A 28 -7.97 2.98 9.01
N GLU A 29 -6.93 2.78 8.19
CA GLU A 29 -6.07 3.87 7.76
C GLU A 29 -6.76 4.84 6.81
N ILE A 30 -7.76 4.39 6.05
CA ILE A 30 -8.58 5.29 5.23
C ILE A 30 -9.32 6.28 6.14
N LEU A 31 -9.89 5.78 7.23
CA LEU A 31 -10.62 6.64 8.17
C LEU A 31 -9.67 7.61 8.87
N GLU A 32 -8.48 7.15 9.26
CA GLU A 32 -7.48 8.00 9.88
C GLU A 32 -7.02 9.13 8.94
N LEU A 33 -6.81 8.77 7.67
CA LEU A 33 -6.42 9.75 6.66
C LEU A 33 -7.50 10.80 6.44
N ARG A 34 -8.76 10.35 6.38
CA ARG A 34 -9.90 11.25 6.20
C ARG A 34 -10.04 12.24 7.36
N ALA A 35 -9.75 11.79 8.57
CA ALA A 35 -9.89 12.60 9.79
C ALA A 35 -8.64 13.42 10.11
N ALA A 36 -7.57 13.28 9.37
CA ALA A 36 -6.30 13.91 9.68
C ALA A 36 -6.36 15.44 9.58
N SER A 37 -5.74 16.10 10.54
CA SER A 37 -5.50 17.55 10.43
C SER A 37 -4.36 17.78 9.44
N LEU A 38 -4.24 19.02 8.94
CA LEU A 38 -3.23 19.33 7.92
C LEU A 38 -1.81 18.99 8.36
N ASP A 39 -1.48 19.19 9.62
CA ASP A 39 -0.14 18.89 10.13
C ASP A 39 0.13 17.40 10.29
N LYS A 40 -0.92 16.57 10.26
CA LYS A 40 -0.80 15.11 10.36
C LYS A 40 -1.02 14.39 9.04
N LEU A 41 -1.42 15.12 8.02
CA LEU A 41 -1.83 14.52 6.74
C LEU A 41 -0.74 13.66 6.11
N GLU A 42 0.49 14.15 6.07
CA GLU A 42 1.60 13.40 5.48
C GLU A 42 1.88 12.12 6.25
N GLU A 43 1.85 12.18 7.59
CA GLU A 43 2.06 11.02 8.43
C GLU A 43 0.98 9.97 8.19
N GLU A 44 -0.29 10.39 8.17
CA GLU A 44 -1.40 9.47 7.95
C GLU A 44 -1.39 8.90 6.54
N ALA A 45 -0.97 9.69 5.55
CA ALA A 45 -0.82 9.20 4.17
C ALA A 45 0.25 8.11 4.12
N GLY A 46 1.35 8.29 4.84
CA GLY A 46 2.40 7.28 4.93
C GLY A 46 1.90 5.98 5.56
N ASP A 47 1.12 6.09 6.62
CA ASP A 47 0.55 4.92 7.30
C ASP A 47 -0.40 4.18 6.36
N PHE A 48 -1.21 4.92 5.61
CA PHE A 48 -2.11 4.31 4.62
C PHE A 48 -1.32 3.57 3.54
N LEU A 49 -0.29 4.20 2.99
CA LEU A 49 0.52 3.57 1.95
C LEU A 49 1.21 2.30 2.46
N PHE A 50 1.71 2.35 3.69
CA PHE A 50 2.34 1.18 4.30
C PHE A 50 1.33 0.03 4.44
N ALA A 51 0.12 0.35 4.90
CA ALA A 51 -0.94 -0.65 5.04
C ALA A 51 -1.32 -1.25 3.68
N ALA A 52 -1.39 -0.41 2.64
CA ALA A 52 -1.71 -0.87 1.28
C ALA A 52 -0.65 -1.82 0.75
N VAL A 53 0.63 -1.50 0.97
CA VAL A 53 1.72 -2.40 0.56
C VAL A 53 1.60 -3.74 1.28
N ASN A 54 1.28 -3.72 2.57
CA ASN A 54 1.13 -4.94 3.33
C ASN A 54 -0.04 -5.81 2.81
N LEU A 55 -1.13 -5.17 2.41
CA LEU A 55 -2.27 -5.89 1.83
C LEU A 55 -1.88 -6.56 0.52
N VAL A 56 -1.19 -5.82 -0.36
CA VAL A 56 -0.71 -6.37 -1.64
C VAL A 56 0.22 -7.55 -1.39
N ARG A 57 1.14 -7.42 -0.42
CA ARG A 57 2.04 -8.50 -0.06
C ARG A 57 1.28 -9.74 0.41
N ALA A 58 0.18 -9.54 1.13
CA ALA A 58 -0.63 -10.65 1.65
C ALA A 58 -1.21 -11.51 0.53
N TYR A 59 -1.37 -10.94 -0.68
CA TYR A 59 -1.80 -11.69 -1.85
C TYR A 59 -0.62 -12.33 -2.60
N GLY A 60 0.57 -12.26 -2.05
CA GLY A 60 1.76 -12.86 -2.67
C GLY A 60 2.33 -12.04 -3.81
N VAL A 61 1.98 -10.77 -3.90
CA VAL A 61 2.40 -9.88 -4.99
C VAL A 61 3.51 -8.96 -4.50
N ASP A 62 4.52 -8.75 -5.35
CA ASP A 62 5.57 -7.77 -5.10
C ASP A 62 5.01 -6.38 -5.36
N ALA A 63 4.84 -5.59 -4.31
CA ALA A 63 4.18 -4.29 -4.40
C ALA A 63 4.95 -3.29 -5.27
N GLU A 64 6.28 -3.29 -5.19
CA GLU A 64 7.09 -2.37 -5.99
C GLU A 64 6.97 -2.67 -7.48
N THR A 65 7.03 -3.95 -7.83
CA THR A 65 6.86 -4.39 -9.22
C THR A 65 5.45 -4.07 -9.72
N ALA A 66 4.44 -4.36 -8.90
CA ALA A 66 3.06 -4.09 -9.27
C ALA A 66 2.83 -2.60 -9.53
N LEU A 67 3.38 -1.73 -8.68
CA LEU A 67 3.23 -0.28 -8.85
C LEU A 67 3.96 0.19 -10.10
N ARG A 68 5.15 -0.34 -10.36
CA ARG A 68 5.90 0.01 -11.57
C ARG A 68 5.10 -0.33 -12.83
N ARG A 69 4.47 -1.51 -12.84
CA ARG A 69 3.61 -1.91 -13.96
C ARG A 69 2.37 -1.04 -14.08
N GLY A 70 1.79 -0.64 -12.95
CA GLY A 70 0.65 0.26 -12.94
C GLY A 70 1.00 1.63 -13.52
N ASN A 71 2.18 2.14 -13.16
CA ASN A 71 2.66 3.41 -13.69
C ASN A 71 2.87 3.33 -15.20
N ALA A 72 3.45 2.23 -15.69
CA ALA A 72 3.67 2.04 -17.12
C ALA A 72 2.35 1.96 -17.87
N LYS A 73 1.36 1.28 -17.31
CA LYS A 73 0.03 1.17 -17.89
C LYS A 73 -0.65 2.53 -17.99
N PHE A 74 -0.57 3.32 -16.94
CA PHE A 74 -1.11 4.68 -16.91
C PHE A 74 -0.45 5.53 -17.97
N GLU A 75 0.87 5.48 -18.08
CA GLU A 75 1.62 6.26 -19.07
C GLU A 75 1.21 5.91 -20.49
N ARG A 76 1.05 4.63 -20.80
CA ARG A 76 0.60 4.19 -22.12
C ARG A 76 -0.79 4.74 -22.43
N ARG A 77 -1.70 4.69 -21.48
CA ARG A 77 -3.07 5.17 -21.66
C ARG A 77 -3.10 6.69 -21.85
N TYR A 78 -2.30 7.38 -21.07
CA TYR A 78 -2.21 8.84 -21.17
C TYR A 78 -1.69 9.27 -22.55
N ARG A 79 -0.64 8.64 -23.03
CA ARG A 79 -0.08 8.94 -24.35
C ARG A 79 -1.08 8.65 -25.47
N ALA A 80 -1.84 7.58 -25.35
CA ALA A 80 -2.87 7.26 -26.34
C ALA A 80 -3.95 8.34 -26.39
N MET A 81 -4.25 8.96 -25.26
CA MET A 81 -5.26 10.02 -25.19
C MET A 81 -4.78 11.36 -25.76
N GLU A 82 -3.48 11.55 -25.82
CA GLU A 82 -2.90 12.80 -26.35
C GLU A 82 -2.94 12.90 -27.87
N VAL A 83 -3.14 11.79 -28.54
CA VAL A 83 -3.13 11.71 -30.02
C VAL A 83 -4.44 12.26 -30.66
#